data_06f0eb48f6d90366e42d0efd359f074d
#
_entry.id   06f0eb48f6d90366e42d0efd359f074d
#
_cell.length_a   1.000
_cell.length_b   1.000
_cell.length_c   1.000
_cell.angle_alpha   90.00
_cell.angle_beta   90.00
_cell.angle_gamma   90.00
#
_symmetry.space_group_name_H-M   'P 1'
#
loop_
_entity.id
_entity.type
_entity.pdbx_description
1 polymer ?
#
loop_
_entity_poly.entity_id
_entity_poly.type
_entity_poly.pdbx_seq_one_letter_code
_entity_poly.pdbx_strand_id
1 'polypeptide(L)'
;MTRARTTTGNAAEPAAHEREPDRDDASGRNGVEPETVGRRVREERLSQQIGVRELARRVGVSASLISQVELGKASPSVGTLYAIVNELGLSLDELLLGSPDRRRRPGATKSDGPRHRAVASEAAGPDESSGRVFDPVVRRGRGKAIELASGVRWERLTPQTPQDVDFLAVVYEEGGESCPEDSLMRHSGSEYGHVQTGRLGVTVGFDTYELRPGDSISFESTMPHRLFNLGSEPVEAIWFVVGRRGDPRIVRNQGD
;
A
#
# COMPACT_ATOMS: atom_id res chain seq x y z
N MET A 1 61.31 45.69 27.66
CA MET A 1 60.73 46.34 26.49
C MET A 1 60.82 45.38 25.33
N THR A 2 59.71 44.66 24.99
CA THR A 2 59.61 43.91 23.74
C THR A 2 58.12 43.71 23.47
N ARG A 3 57.61 44.28 22.36
CA ARG A 3 56.23 44.26 21.91
C ARG A 3 55.91 42.91 21.32
N ALA A 4 54.82 42.29 21.74
CA ALA A 4 54.19 41.15 21.10
C ALA A 4 53.20 41.66 20.05
N ARG A 5 53.28 41.18 18.78
CA ARG A 5 52.32 41.40 17.69
C ARG A 5 51.25 40.32 17.75
N THR A 6 50.02 40.75 17.88
CA THR A 6 48.82 39.94 17.68
C THR A 6 48.50 39.82 16.20
N THR A 7 48.44 38.62 15.66
CA THR A 7 47.88 38.32 14.32
C THR A 7 46.47 37.75 14.49
N THR A 8 45.50 38.52 14.08
CA THR A 8 44.10 38.12 13.94
C THR A 8 43.97 37.25 12.69
N GLY A 9 43.70 35.98 12.90
CA GLY A 9 43.27 35.06 11.82
C GLY A 9 41.77 35.08 11.69
N ASN A 10 41.30 35.56 10.53
CA ASN A 10 39.91 35.54 10.14
C ASN A 10 39.59 34.15 9.62
N ALA A 11 38.83 33.36 10.40
CA ALA A 11 38.25 32.11 9.94
C ALA A 11 36.89 32.40 9.33
N ALA A 12 36.76 32.24 8.01
CA ALA A 12 35.49 32.31 7.30
C ALA A 12 34.66 31.08 7.65
N GLU A 13 33.49 31.27 8.23
CA GLU A 13 32.43 30.27 8.33
C GLU A 13 31.92 29.87 6.94
N PRO A 14 31.67 28.57 6.67
CA PRO A 14 30.98 28.15 5.45
C PRO A 14 29.51 28.48 5.60
N ALA A 15 28.99 29.27 4.67
CA ALA A 15 27.57 29.57 4.53
C ALA A 15 26.73 28.28 4.45
N ALA A 16 25.82 28.12 5.42
CA ALA A 16 24.77 27.12 5.36
C ALA A 16 23.88 27.41 4.15
N HIS A 17 23.93 26.52 3.16
CA HIS A 17 22.94 26.48 2.12
C HIS A 17 21.59 26.09 2.74
N GLU A 18 20.76 27.06 3.04
CA GLU A 18 19.34 26.86 3.25
C GLU A 18 18.74 26.35 1.93
N ARG A 19 18.51 25.04 1.88
CA ARG A 19 17.67 24.46 0.83
C ARG A 19 16.23 24.82 1.19
N GLU A 20 15.65 25.74 0.44
CA GLU A 20 14.21 25.94 0.45
C GLU A 20 13.51 24.58 0.22
N PRO A 21 12.45 24.26 0.96
CA PRO A 21 11.66 23.07 0.69
C PRO A 21 10.97 23.28 -0.66
N ASP A 22 11.37 22.49 -1.64
CA ASP A 22 10.74 22.37 -2.94
C ASP A 22 9.29 21.93 -2.71
N ARG A 23 8.37 22.90 -2.69
CA ARG A 23 6.93 22.68 -2.67
C ARG A 23 6.47 22.31 -4.09
N ASP A 24 7.06 21.27 -4.63
CA ASP A 24 6.50 20.61 -5.79
C ASP A 24 5.23 19.89 -5.35
N ASP A 25 4.12 20.36 -5.86
CA ASP A 25 2.79 19.76 -5.82
C ASP A 25 2.85 18.35 -6.41
N ALA A 26 3.25 17.38 -5.58
CA ALA A 26 3.44 15.97 -5.97
C ALA A 26 2.14 15.17 -5.84
N SER A 27 1.03 15.79 -5.41
CA SER A 27 -0.22 15.08 -5.12
C SER A 27 -0.95 14.54 -6.35
N GLY A 28 -0.58 14.98 -7.57
CA GLY A 28 -1.33 14.66 -8.78
C GLY A 28 -0.76 13.57 -9.70
N ARG A 29 0.52 13.17 -9.57
CA ARG A 29 1.19 12.44 -10.68
C ARG A 29 1.27 10.91 -10.54
N ASN A 30 1.03 10.33 -9.37
CA ASN A 30 1.14 8.88 -9.14
C ASN A 30 -0.10 8.26 -8.50
N GLY A 31 -1.19 9.00 -8.36
CA GLY A 31 -2.47 8.49 -7.89
C GLY A 31 -3.00 7.40 -8.84
N VAL A 32 -3.48 6.32 -8.28
CA VAL A 32 -4.24 5.32 -9.04
C VAL A 32 -5.67 5.81 -9.10
N GLU A 33 -6.15 6.04 -10.32
CA GLU A 33 -7.52 6.53 -10.55
C GLU A 33 -8.55 5.57 -9.93
N PRO A 34 -9.60 6.10 -9.25
CA PRO A 34 -10.64 5.28 -8.62
C PRO A 34 -11.29 4.29 -9.59
N GLU A 35 -11.45 4.68 -10.87
CA GLU A 35 -11.98 3.82 -11.93
C GLU A 35 -11.08 2.61 -12.19
N THR A 36 -9.77 2.77 -12.06
CA THR A 36 -8.81 1.67 -12.23
C THR A 36 -8.92 0.68 -11.09
N VAL A 37 -9.01 1.16 -9.86
CA VAL A 37 -9.24 0.33 -8.66
C VAL A 37 -10.56 -0.40 -8.77
N GLY A 38 -11.64 0.33 -9.07
CA GLY A 38 -12.99 -0.23 -9.21
C GLY A 38 -13.08 -1.30 -10.30
N ARG A 39 -12.45 -1.06 -11.45
CA ARG A 39 -12.40 -2.03 -12.55
C ARG A 39 -11.72 -3.33 -12.11
N ARG A 40 -10.62 -3.27 -11.37
CA ARG A 40 -9.89 -4.46 -10.87
C ARG A 40 -10.71 -5.25 -9.86
N VAL A 41 -11.38 -4.57 -8.94
CA VAL A 41 -12.34 -5.21 -8.01
C VAL A 41 -13.41 -5.95 -8.79
N ARG A 42 -14.00 -5.30 -9.81
CA ARG A 42 -15.04 -5.90 -10.64
C ARG A 42 -14.53 -7.10 -11.43
N GLU A 43 -13.37 -7.00 -12.07
CA GLU A 43 -12.76 -8.09 -12.83
C GLU A 43 -12.53 -9.32 -11.95
N GLU A 44 -11.99 -9.15 -10.74
CA GLU A 44 -11.75 -10.28 -9.84
C GLU A 44 -13.07 -10.87 -9.30
N ARG A 45 -14.02 -10.03 -8.90
CA ARG A 45 -15.35 -10.52 -8.49
C ARG A 45 -16.03 -11.35 -9.58
N LEU A 46 -15.97 -10.88 -10.84
CA LEU A 46 -16.55 -11.61 -11.97
C LEU A 46 -15.79 -12.92 -12.26
N SER A 47 -14.46 -12.94 -12.12
CA SER A 47 -13.64 -14.15 -12.29
C SER A 47 -14.04 -15.25 -11.31
N GLN A 48 -14.48 -14.85 -10.10
CA GLN A 48 -14.97 -15.74 -9.06
C GLN A 48 -16.47 -16.00 -9.14
N GLN A 49 -17.16 -15.46 -10.15
CA GLN A 49 -18.62 -15.61 -10.36
C GLN A 49 -19.47 -15.08 -9.17
N ILE A 50 -18.95 -14.11 -8.42
CA ILE A 50 -19.64 -13.51 -7.28
C ILE A 50 -20.52 -12.36 -7.78
N GLY A 51 -21.79 -12.33 -7.39
CA GLY A 51 -22.71 -11.22 -7.66
C GLY A 51 -22.42 -10.00 -6.78
N VAL A 52 -22.75 -8.78 -7.26
CA VAL A 52 -22.54 -7.53 -6.47
C VAL A 52 -23.23 -7.60 -5.10
N ARG A 53 -24.47 -8.11 -5.04
CA ARG A 53 -25.22 -8.24 -3.77
C ARG A 53 -24.56 -9.25 -2.83
N GLU A 54 -24.00 -10.30 -3.37
CA GLU A 54 -23.31 -11.33 -2.58
C GLU A 54 -22.00 -10.80 -2.03
N LEU A 55 -21.16 -10.11 -2.83
CA LEU A 55 -19.96 -9.44 -2.34
C LEU A 55 -20.31 -8.44 -1.24
N ALA A 56 -21.31 -7.59 -1.47
CA ALA A 56 -21.76 -6.59 -0.49
C ALA A 56 -22.17 -7.24 0.85
N ARG A 57 -22.91 -8.34 0.79
CA ARG A 57 -23.31 -9.10 1.99
C ARG A 57 -22.10 -9.67 2.76
N ARG A 58 -21.11 -10.22 2.06
CA ARG A 58 -19.89 -10.79 2.66
C ARG A 58 -19.00 -9.72 3.28
N VAL A 59 -18.89 -8.57 2.61
CA VAL A 59 -18.10 -7.41 3.08
C VAL A 59 -18.83 -6.59 4.17
N GLY A 60 -20.15 -6.78 4.31
CA GLY A 60 -20.95 -6.05 5.30
C GLY A 60 -21.32 -4.63 4.89
N VAL A 61 -21.42 -4.34 3.58
CA VAL A 61 -21.77 -3.02 3.05
C VAL A 61 -22.97 -3.11 2.11
N SER A 62 -23.49 -1.95 1.64
CA SER A 62 -24.58 -1.93 0.68
C SER A 62 -24.13 -2.35 -0.73
N ALA A 63 -25.00 -2.99 -1.48
CA ALA A 63 -24.75 -3.33 -2.90
C ALA A 63 -24.53 -2.07 -3.76
N SER A 64 -25.16 -0.94 -3.38
CA SER A 64 -24.94 0.35 -4.02
C SER A 64 -23.51 0.83 -3.86
N LEU A 65 -22.92 0.72 -2.66
CA LEU A 65 -21.54 1.09 -2.42
C LEU A 65 -20.57 0.26 -3.25
N ILE A 66 -20.72 -1.07 -3.28
CA ILE A 66 -19.88 -1.93 -4.13
C ILE A 66 -20.00 -1.51 -5.61
N SER A 67 -21.23 -1.26 -6.09
CA SER A 67 -21.43 -0.81 -7.47
C SER A 67 -20.77 0.54 -7.76
N GLN A 68 -20.83 1.49 -6.82
CA GLN A 68 -20.20 2.80 -6.97
C GLN A 68 -18.67 2.71 -6.94
N VAL A 69 -18.11 1.87 -6.08
CA VAL A 69 -16.67 1.59 -6.03
C VAL A 69 -16.20 0.95 -7.35
N GLU A 70 -16.91 -0.04 -7.87
CA GLU A 70 -16.57 -0.69 -9.15
C GLU A 70 -16.62 0.26 -10.35
N LEU A 71 -17.45 1.31 -10.27
CA LEU A 71 -17.57 2.35 -11.30
C LEU A 71 -16.62 3.54 -11.07
N GLY A 72 -15.80 3.52 -10.01
CA GLY A 72 -14.94 4.64 -9.65
C GLY A 72 -15.69 5.89 -9.15
N LYS A 73 -16.99 5.77 -8.86
CA LYS A 73 -17.84 6.88 -8.41
C LYS A 73 -17.76 7.15 -6.92
N ALA A 74 -17.20 6.22 -6.16
CA ALA A 74 -16.95 6.36 -4.74
C ALA A 74 -15.64 5.68 -4.36
N SER A 75 -14.85 6.32 -3.50
CA SER A 75 -13.70 5.69 -2.85
C SER A 75 -14.19 4.92 -1.63
N PRO A 76 -13.73 3.69 -1.40
CA PRO A 76 -14.03 2.96 -0.17
C PRO A 76 -13.24 3.55 1.01
N SER A 77 -13.72 3.36 2.24
CA SER A 77 -12.89 3.54 3.44
C SER A 77 -11.80 2.47 3.50
N VAL A 78 -10.77 2.68 4.34
CA VAL A 78 -9.71 1.71 4.58
C VAL A 78 -10.30 0.34 4.93
N GLY A 79 -11.20 0.30 5.93
CA GLY A 79 -11.85 -0.94 6.38
C GLY A 79 -12.64 -1.62 5.26
N THR A 80 -13.39 -0.85 4.46
CA THR A 80 -14.13 -1.39 3.32
C THR A 80 -13.21 -1.95 2.25
N LEU A 81 -12.11 -1.24 1.94
CA LEU A 81 -11.12 -1.70 0.96
C LEU A 81 -10.49 -3.03 1.41
N TYR A 82 -10.06 -3.11 2.68
CA TYR A 82 -9.51 -4.35 3.24
C TYR A 82 -10.51 -5.49 3.19
N ALA A 83 -11.77 -5.25 3.55
CA ALA A 83 -12.80 -6.27 3.50
C ALA A 83 -13.04 -6.80 2.07
N ILE A 84 -13.07 -5.91 1.06
CA ILE A 84 -13.20 -6.27 -0.36
C ILE A 84 -11.98 -7.11 -0.80
N VAL A 85 -10.79 -6.61 -0.51
CA VAL A 85 -9.52 -7.25 -0.93
C VAL A 85 -9.38 -8.64 -0.31
N ASN A 86 -9.69 -8.78 0.99
CA ASN A 86 -9.65 -10.06 1.67
C ASN A 86 -10.67 -11.06 1.11
N GLU A 87 -11.92 -10.62 0.88
CA GLU A 87 -12.98 -11.48 0.36
C GLU A 87 -12.67 -11.98 -1.06
N LEU A 88 -12.05 -11.14 -1.89
CA LEU A 88 -11.66 -11.50 -3.24
C LEU A 88 -10.27 -12.15 -3.34
N GLY A 89 -9.53 -12.26 -2.23
CA GLY A 89 -8.17 -12.80 -2.24
C GLY A 89 -7.17 -11.97 -3.06
N LEU A 90 -7.44 -10.66 -3.22
CA LEU A 90 -6.55 -9.73 -3.89
C LEU A 90 -5.43 -9.26 -2.96
N SER A 91 -4.32 -8.81 -3.53
CA SER A 91 -3.34 -7.97 -2.82
C SER A 91 -3.56 -6.50 -3.13
N LEU A 92 -3.03 -5.62 -2.27
CA LEU A 92 -2.97 -4.20 -2.61
C LEU A 92 -2.15 -3.97 -3.89
N ASP A 93 -1.15 -4.81 -4.14
CA ASP A 93 -0.35 -4.76 -5.36
C ASP A 93 -1.17 -5.01 -6.62
N GLU A 94 -1.95 -6.08 -6.61
CA GLU A 94 -2.85 -6.38 -7.72
C GLU A 94 -3.86 -5.26 -7.91
N LEU A 95 -4.26 -4.61 -6.83
CA LEU A 95 -5.18 -3.50 -6.87
C LEU A 95 -4.53 -2.20 -7.38
N LEU A 96 -3.30 -1.87 -6.96
CA LEU A 96 -2.61 -0.62 -7.29
C LEU A 96 -1.76 -0.72 -8.57
N LEU A 97 -1.12 -1.87 -8.80
CA LEU A 97 -0.20 -2.06 -9.93
C LEU A 97 -0.83 -2.85 -11.08
N GLY A 98 -1.87 -3.63 -10.82
CA GLY A 98 -2.45 -4.62 -11.74
C GLY A 98 -1.77 -5.98 -11.56
N SER A 99 -2.51 -7.03 -11.89
CA SER A 99 -1.96 -8.40 -11.83
C SER A 99 -0.83 -8.52 -12.85
N PRO A 100 0.36 -8.97 -12.46
CA PRO A 100 1.31 -9.48 -13.42
C PRO A 100 0.60 -10.62 -14.17
N ASP A 101 0.67 -10.59 -15.50
CA ASP A 101 -0.05 -11.43 -16.44
C ASP A 101 -0.24 -12.88 -15.93
N ARG A 102 -1.44 -13.20 -15.41
CA ARG A 102 -1.81 -14.55 -14.95
C ARG A 102 -1.74 -15.59 -16.09
N ARG A 103 -1.57 -15.15 -17.34
CA ARG A 103 -1.43 -16.02 -18.52
C ARG A 103 -0.06 -16.70 -18.62
N ARG A 104 0.91 -16.35 -17.77
CA ARG A 104 2.24 -16.97 -17.68
C ARG A 104 2.44 -17.88 -16.48
N ARG A 105 1.42 -18.60 -16.02
CA ARG A 105 1.70 -19.84 -15.27
C ARG A 105 2.09 -20.89 -16.29
N PRO A 106 3.35 -21.40 -16.32
CA PRO A 106 3.66 -22.57 -17.09
C PRO A 106 2.81 -23.71 -16.55
N GLY A 107 1.86 -24.17 -17.35
CA GLY A 107 1.12 -25.37 -17.05
C GLY A 107 2.12 -26.48 -16.75
N ALA A 108 1.89 -27.22 -15.68
CA ALA A 108 2.56 -28.49 -15.41
C ALA A 108 2.26 -29.42 -16.57
N THR A 109 3.16 -29.44 -17.56
CA THR A 109 3.18 -30.48 -18.58
C THR A 109 4.08 -31.58 -18.10
N LYS A 110 3.44 -32.75 -17.91
CA LYS A 110 4.13 -34.04 -17.77
C LYS A 110 5.11 -34.25 -18.93
N SER A 111 6.25 -34.84 -18.58
CA SER A 111 7.28 -35.37 -19.44
C SER A 111 6.75 -36.17 -20.63
N ASP A 112 7.38 -36.04 -21.80
CA ASP A 112 8.12 -37.12 -22.42
C ASP A 112 8.75 -36.70 -23.74
N GLY A 113 10.02 -37.06 -23.92
CA GLY A 113 10.64 -37.44 -25.15
C GLY A 113 11.49 -36.41 -25.91
N PRO A 114 12.72 -36.81 -26.28
CA PRO A 114 13.64 -35.94 -26.97
C PRO A 114 13.44 -36.02 -28.50
N ARG A 115 13.66 -34.92 -29.23
CA ARG A 115 14.29 -34.96 -30.55
C ARG A 115 14.31 -33.64 -31.30
N HIS A 116 15.48 -33.40 -31.79
CA HIS A 116 15.91 -32.80 -33.04
C HIS A 116 16.16 -31.28 -33.12
N ARG A 117 17.45 -31.06 -33.20
CA ARG A 117 18.20 -29.95 -33.77
C ARG A 117 17.69 -29.61 -35.19
N ALA A 118 17.32 -28.36 -35.41
CA ALA A 118 17.30 -27.77 -36.75
C ALA A 118 17.82 -26.33 -36.68
N VAL A 119 18.53 -25.97 -37.71
CA VAL A 119 19.47 -24.90 -37.91
C VAL A 119 18.76 -23.59 -38.23
N ALA A 120 19.41 -22.50 -37.84
CA ALA A 120 19.35 -21.10 -38.25
C ALA A 120 18.34 -20.66 -39.34
N SER A 121 17.63 -19.58 -39.05
CA SER A 121 17.29 -18.54 -40.01
C SER A 121 17.38 -17.18 -39.32
N GLU A 122 18.25 -16.33 -39.86
CA GLU A 122 18.46 -14.94 -39.51
C GLU A 122 17.25 -14.07 -39.87
N ALA A 123 17.16 -12.91 -39.21
CA ALA A 123 16.40 -11.74 -39.52
C ALA A 123 15.04 -11.59 -38.82
N ALA A 124 15.09 -11.16 -37.57
CA ALA A 124 14.07 -10.30 -37.00
C ALA A 124 14.78 -9.18 -36.24
N GLY A 125 14.42 -7.93 -36.52
CA GLY A 125 14.99 -6.73 -35.94
C GLY A 125 14.88 -6.67 -34.41
N PRO A 126 15.50 -5.70 -33.73
CA PRO A 126 15.58 -5.67 -32.28
C PRO A 126 14.17 -5.51 -31.70
N ASP A 127 13.71 -6.60 -31.07
CA ASP A 127 12.54 -6.62 -30.22
C ASP A 127 12.85 -5.75 -28.98
N GLU A 128 12.26 -4.56 -28.90
CA GLU A 128 12.32 -3.69 -27.74
C GLU A 128 11.56 -4.24 -26.52
N SER A 129 11.46 -5.53 -26.37
CA SER A 129 11.11 -6.19 -25.10
C SER A 129 12.33 -6.36 -24.20
N SER A 130 13.25 -5.38 -24.23
CA SER A 130 14.41 -5.35 -23.35
C SER A 130 13.92 -5.32 -21.89
N GLY A 131 14.32 -6.34 -21.15
CA GLY A 131 14.01 -6.56 -19.75
C GLY A 131 14.08 -5.25 -18.96
N ARG A 132 12.94 -4.80 -18.44
CA ARG A 132 12.92 -3.70 -17.48
C ARG A 132 13.79 -4.12 -16.32
N VAL A 133 14.96 -3.49 -16.23
CA VAL A 133 15.84 -3.63 -15.08
C VAL A 133 15.01 -3.29 -13.86
N PHE A 134 14.88 -4.23 -12.92
CA PHE A 134 14.18 -4.01 -11.66
C PHE A 134 14.90 -2.86 -10.92
N ASP A 135 14.24 -1.71 -10.80
CA ASP A 135 14.72 -0.63 -9.94
C ASP A 135 14.17 -0.86 -8.52
N PRO A 136 15.01 -1.16 -7.54
CA PRO A 136 14.58 -1.40 -6.17
C PRO A 136 14.20 -0.11 -5.42
N VAL A 137 14.38 1.07 -6.02
CA VAL A 137 14.20 2.36 -5.37
C VAL A 137 12.87 3.00 -5.75
N VAL A 138 12.06 3.32 -4.76
CA VAL A 138 10.94 4.25 -4.89
C VAL A 138 11.40 5.63 -4.41
N ARG A 139 11.41 6.61 -5.31
CA ARG A 139 11.74 8.00 -4.96
C ARG A 139 10.53 8.66 -4.30
N ARG A 140 10.78 9.66 -3.45
CA ARG A 140 9.73 10.45 -2.78
C ARG A 140 8.67 10.92 -3.78
N GLY A 141 7.40 10.69 -3.45
CA GLY A 141 6.26 11.05 -4.30
C GLY A 141 6.19 10.30 -5.64
N ARG A 142 6.93 9.20 -5.80
CA ARG A 142 6.87 8.34 -7.00
C ARG A 142 6.22 6.98 -6.73
N GLY A 143 5.89 6.70 -5.48
CA GLY A 143 5.11 5.53 -5.10
C GLY A 143 3.69 5.59 -5.68
N LYS A 144 3.12 4.44 -5.98
CA LYS A 144 1.70 4.38 -6.33
C LYS A 144 0.86 4.75 -5.13
N ALA A 145 -0.05 5.70 -5.30
CA ALA A 145 -0.90 6.21 -4.24
C ALA A 145 -2.37 5.96 -4.53
N ILE A 146 -3.17 5.85 -3.49
CA ILE A 146 -4.63 5.75 -3.54
C ILE A 146 -5.23 6.70 -2.51
N GLU A 147 -6.23 7.46 -2.96
CA GLU A 147 -7.07 8.26 -2.08
C GLU A 147 -8.28 7.43 -1.66
N LEU A 148 -8.45 7.32 -0.35
CA LEU A 148 -9.54 6.57 0.27
C LEU A 148 -10.57 7.54 0.84
N ALA A 149 -11.76 7.05 1.11
CA ALA A 149 -12.77 7.83 1.82
C ALA A 149 -12.26 8.22 3.22
N SER A 150 -12.94 9.19 3.85
CA SER A 150 -12.60 9.65 5.19
C SER A 150 -11.21 10.28 5.32
N GLY A 151 -10.70 10.95 4.27
CA GLY A 151 -9.47 11.73 4.33
C GLY A 151 -8.21 10.89 4.59
N VAL A 152 -8.14 9.69 4.00
CA VAL A 152 -6.97 8.80 4.13
C VAL A 152 -6.30 8.61 2.78
N ARG A 153 -4.98 8.79 2.74
CA ARG A 153 -4.15 8.52 1.57
C ARG A 153 -3.08 7.49 1.90
N TRP A 154 -2.90 6.54 1.02
CA TRP A 154 -1.81 5.58 1.08
C TRP A 154 -0.89 5.74 -0.11
N GLU A 155 0.41 5.73 0.14
CA GLU A 155 1.44 5.68 -0.89
C GLU A 155 2.34 4.49 -0.65
N ARG A 156 2.55 3.72 -1.67
CA ARG A 156 3.39 2.54 -1.62
C ARG A 156 4.86 2.89 -1.66
N LEU A 157 5.65 2.36 -0.72
CA LEU A 157 7.08 2.64 -0.58
C LEU A 157 7.99 1.59 -1.22
N THR A 158 7.41 0.60 -1.92
CA THR A 158 8.15 -0.43 -2.64
C THR A 158 7.71 -0.51 -4.10
N PRO A 159 8.62 -0.78 -5.05
CA PRO A 159 8.26 -0.94 -6.46
C PRO A 159 7.52 -2.26 -6.71
N GLN A 160 7.86 -3.28 -5.94
CA GLN A 160 7.21 -4.58 -5.89
C GLN A 160 7.34 -5.10 -4.46
N THR A 161 6.31 -5.76 -3.93
CA THR A 161 6.41 -6.42 -2.63
C THR A 161 6.35 -7.93 -2.80
N PRO A 162 7.00 -8.67 -1.90
CA PRO A 162 6.58 -10.03 -1.61
C PRO A 162 5.08 -10.03 -1.31
N GLN A 163 4.38 -11.07 -1.69
CA GLN A 163 2.90 -11.12 -1.65
C GLN A 163 2.28 -10.91 -0.25
N ASP A 164 3.10 -10.91 0.80
CA ASP A 164 2.69 -10.92 2.19
C ASP A 164 3.05 -9.65 2.97
N VAL A 165 3.56 -8.59 2.31
CA VAL A 165 3.97 -7.35 2.98
C VAL A 165 3.41 -6.14 2.26
N ASP A 166 2.68 -5.29 2.98
CA ASP A 166 2.36 -3.94 2.54
C ASP A 166 3.29 -2.96 3.29
N PHE A 167 4.05 -2.17 2.55
CA PHE A 167 4.93 -1.12 3.09
C PHE A 167 4.48 0.23 2.55
N LEU A 168 3.91 1.05 3.42
CA LEU A 168 3.13 2.23 3.06
C LEU A 168 3.59 3.48 3.79
N ALA A 169 3.58 4.62 3.12
CA ALA A 169 3.35 5.90 3.77
C ALA A 169 1.83 6.11 3.85
N VAL A 170 1.33 6.44 5.02
CA VAL A 170 -0.09 6.68 5.26
C VAL A 170 -0.27 8.11 5.76
N VAL A 171 -1.28 8.79 5.22
CA VAL A 171 -1.66 10.13 5.64
C VAL A 171 -3.11 10.08 6.10
N TYR A 172 -3.38 10.66 7.26
CA TYR A 172 -4.72 10.91 7.78
C TYR A 172 -4.91 12.41 7.89
N GLU A 173 -5.73 12.99 7.02
CA GLU A 173 -6.11 14.39 7.06
C GLU A 173 -6.89 14.73 8.34
N GLU A 174 -7.21 15.99 8.60
CA GLU A 174 -8.08 16.39 9.71
C GLU A 174 -9.40 15.62 9.66
N GLY A 175 -9.74 14.95 10.77
CA GLY A 175 -10.90 14.05 10.84
C GLY A 175 -10.75 12.74 10.06
N GLY A 176 -9.56 12.47 9.52
CA GLY A 176 -9.27 11.24 8.79
C GLY A 176 -9.35 10.01 9.68
N GLU A 177 -9.97 8.93 9.17
CA GLU A 177 -10.18 7.68 9.92
C GLU A 177 -10.17 6.45 9.02
N SER A 178 -9.70 5.33 9.55
CA SER A 178 -9.66 4.06 8.80
C SER A 178 -11.04 3.42 8.65
N CYS A 179 -11.89 3.60 9.64
CA CYS A 179 -13.28 3.15 9.67
C CYS A 179 -14.05 3.96 10.73
N PRO A 180 -15.39 4.01 10.66
CA PRO A 180 -16.23 4.63 11.68
C PRO A 180 -15.97 4.06 13.08
N GLU A 181 -16.25 4.85 14.11
CA GLU A 181 -15.97 4.51 15.50
C GLU A 181 -16.70 3.25 15.96
N ASP A 182 -17.89 3.01 15.45
CA ASP A 182 -18.74 1.85 15.74
C ASP A 182 -18.43 0.61 14.88
N SER A 183 -17.42 0.68 14.02
CA SER A 183 -17.14 -0.36 13.02
C SER A 183 -15.66 -0.65 12.94
N LEU A 184 -15.10 -1.29 13.99
CA LEU A 184 -13.69 -1.65 14.02
C LEU A 184 -13.36 -2.68 12.94
N MET A 185 -12.26 -2.46 12.24
CA MET A 185 -11.76 -3.39 11.24
C MET A 185 -10.89 -4.48 11.86
N ARG A 186 -10.79 -5.62 11.18
CA ARG A 186 -9.86 -6.70 11.50
C ARG A 186 -9.53 -7.51 10.25
N HIS A 187 -8.31 -8.00 10.20
CA HIS A 187 -7.84 -8.88 9.12
C HIS A 187 -6.72 -9.79 9.61
N SER A 188 -6.25 -10.70 8.79
CA SER A 188 -5.08 -11.53 9.13
C SER A 188 -3.80 -10.71 9.08
N GLY A 189 -2.77 -11.18 9.80
CA GLY A 189 -1.45 -10.58 9.81
C GLY A 189 -1.16 -9.75 11.05
N SER A 190 -0.04 -9.05 11.01
CA SER A 190 0.45 -8.16 12.06
C SER A 190 0.74 -6.79 11.49
N GLU A 191 0.46 -5.76 12.25
CA GLU A 191 0.71 -4.37 11.88
C GLU A 191 1.83 -3.76 12.71
N TYR A 192 2.58 -2.88 12.05
CA TYR A 192 3.67 -2.10 12.64
C TYR A 192 3.56 -0.68 12.14
N GLY A 193 3.43 0.28 13.04
CA GLY A 193 3.29 1.69 12.73
C GLY A 193 4.37 2.54 13.39
N HIS A 194 4.81 3.59 12.68
CA HIS A 194 5.71 4.62 13.21
C HIS A 194 5.24 6.00 12.76
N VAL A 195 4.87 6.84 13.72
CA VAL A 195 4.36 8.20 13.47
C VAL A 195 5.52 9.14 13.18
N GLN A 196 5.42 9.87 12.08
CA GLN A 196 6.41 10.88 11.67
C GLN A 196 5.95 12.29 12.04
N THR A 197 4.66 12.61 11.82
CA THR A 197 4.07 13.92 12.13
C THR A 197 2.64 13.75 12.65
N GLY A 198 2.11 14.78 13.31
CA GLY A 198 0.74 14.80 13.80
C GLY A 198 0.51 13.96 15.06
N ARG A 199 -0.75 13.70 15.38
CA ARG A 199 -1.18 12.88 16.53
C ARG A 199 -2.16 11.81 16.08
N LEU A 200 -1.73 10.56 16.14
CA LEU A 200 -2.52 9.41 15.70
C LEU A 200 -3.20 8.74 16.89
N GLY A 201 -4.52 8.60 16.84
CA GLY A 201 -5.27 7.71 17.71
C GLY A 201 -5.29 6.30 17.12
N VAL A 202 -4.98 5.30 17.94
CA VAL A 202 -5.08 3.89 17.56
C VAL A 202 -5.87 3.14 18.61
N THR A 203 -7.05 2.63 18.23
CA THR A 203 -7.82 1.70 19.07
C THR A 203 -7.43 0.27 18.69
N VAL A 204 -7.08 -0.56 19.68
CA VAL A 204 -6.81 -1.99 19.51
C VAL A 204 -7.57 -2.75 20.59
N GLY A 205 -8.54 -3.56 20.21
CA GLY A 205 -9.46 -4.19 21.14
C GLY A 205 -10.30 -3.18 21.89
N PHE A 206 -10.06 -3.06 23.19
CA PHE A 206 -10.79 -2.12 24.09
C PHE A 206 -9.94 -0.91 24.48
N ASP A 207 -8.65 -0.88 24.09
CA ASP A 207 -7.74 0.17 24.49
C ASP A 207 -7.51 1.16 23.35
N THR A 208 -7.41 2.44 23.67
CA THR A 208 -7.08 3.50 22.72
C THR A 208 -5.79 4.17 23.13
N TYR A 209 -4.87 4.25 22.20
CA TYR A 209 -3.54 4.84 22.36
C TYR A 209 -3.46 6.14 21.56
N GLU A 210 -2.85 7.18 22.15
CA GLU A 210 -2.40 8.38 21.43
C GLU A 210 -0.93 8.22 21.10
N LEU A 211 -0.58 8.26 19.82
CA LEU A 211 0.80 8.23 19.34
C LEU A 211 1.21 9.60 18.81
N ARG A 212 2.43 10.02 19.16
CA ARG A 212 3.05 11.28 18.76
C ARG A 212 4.26 11.00 17.85
N PRO A 213 4.80 12.02 17.17
CA PRO A 213 6.00 11.86 16.34
C PRO A 213 7.13 11.14 17.07
N GLY A 214 7.64 10.06 16.46
CA GLY A 214 8.65 9.19 17.04
C GLY A 214 8.10 7.94 17.75
N ASP A 215 6.81 7.92 18.10
CA ASP A 215 6.19 6.73 18.70
C ASP A 215 5.96 5.63 17.67
N SER A 216 5.98 4.40 18.14
CA SER A 216 5.71 3.21 17.34
C SER A 216 4.72 2.30 18.06
N ILE A 217 3.96 1.54 17.27
CA ILE A 217 3.01 0.54 17.74
C ILE A 217 3.13 -0.73 16.92
N SER A 218 2.85 -1.87 17.54
CA SER A 218 2.66 -3.12 16.83
C SER A 218 1.57 -3.95 17.49
N PHE A 219 0.76 -4.62 16.67
CA PHE A 219 -0.33 -5.48 17.14
C PHE A 219 -0.71 -6.53 16.10
N GLU A 220 -1.38 -7.59 16.55
CA GLU A 220 -1.99 -8.57 15.67
C GLU A 220 -3.27 -8.00 15.06
N SER A 221 -3.34 -7.94 13.73
CA SER A 221 -4.47 -7.34 12.99
C SER A 221 -5.78 -8.11 13.12
N THR A 222 -5.75 -9.32 13.70
CA THR A 222 -6.94 -10.09 14.09
C THR A 222 -7.69 -9.46 15.25
N MET A 223 -7.04 -8.61 16.04
CA MET A 223 -7.70 -7.77 17.04
C MET A 223 -8.48 -6.65 16.34
N PRO A 224 -9.73 -6.39 16.75
CA PRO A 224 -10.47 -5.25 16.23
C PRO A 224 -9.69 -3.95 16.45
N HIS A 225 -9.51 -3.16 15.40
CA HIS A 225 -8.71 -1.93 15.48
C HIS A 225 -9.25 -0.81 14.60
N ARG A 226 -8.84 0.41 14.92
CA ARG A 226 -9.18 1.63 14.20
C ARG A 226 -8.05 2.63 14.35
N LEU A 227 -7.74 3.36 13.27
CA LEU A 227 -6.77 4.45 13.26
C LEU A 227 -7.49 5.75 12.89
N PHE A 228 -7.15 6.85 13.54
CA PHE A 228 -7.79 8.14 13.30
C PHE A 228 -6.91 9.31 13.70
N ASN A 229 -7.07 10.44 13.03
CA ASN A 229 -6.36 11.66 13.37
C ASN A 229 -7.01 12.33 14.58
N LEU A 230 -6.20 12.61 15.62
CA LEU A 230 -6.64 13.29 16.87
C LEU A 230 -6.47 14.81 16.83
N GLY A 231 -5.79 15.34 15.80
CA GLY A 231 -5.43 16.74 15.68
C GLY A 231 -6.10 17.44 14.51
N SER A 232 -5.72 18.70 14.30
CA SER A 232 -6.08 19.49 13.12
C SER A 232 -5.00 19.44 12.03
N GLU A 233 -3.80 19.00 12.36
CA GLU A 233 -2.73 18.81 11.40
C GLU A 233 -2.75 17.40 10.84
N PRO A 234 -2.37 17.19 9.56
CA PRO A 234 -2.26 15.86 8.99
C PRO A 234 -1.31 14.97 9.80
N VAL A 235 -1.70 13.71 9.97
CA VAL A 235 -0.83 12.67 10.50
C VAL A 235 -0.14 11.98 9.35
N GLU A 236 1.19 11.95 9.37
CA GLU A 236 1.99 11.12 8.47
C GLU A 236 2.64 9.99 9.27
N ALA A 237 2.53 8.76 8.78
CA ALA A 237 3.14 7.61 9.42
C ALA A 237 3.66 6.61 8.37
N ILE A 238 4.66 5.83 8.77
CA ILE A 238 5.10 4.65 8.02
C ILE A 238 4.39 3.44 8.60
N TRP A 239 3.83 2.62 7.72
CA TRP A 239 3.00 1.49 8.11
C TRP A 239 3.38 0.22 7.37
N PHE A 240 3.54 -0.86 8.12
CA PHE A 240 3.74 -2.20 7.59
C PHE A 240 2.57 -3.09 7.98
N VAL A 241 2.07 -3.87 7.03
CA VAL A 241 1.17 -4.98 7.29
C VAL A 241 1.82 -6.25 6.75
N VAL A 242 2.03 -7.24 7.60
CA VAL A 242 2.73 -8.48 7.28
C VAL A 242 1.80 -9.67 7.47
N GLY A 243 1.81 -10.63 6.53
CA GLY A 243 1.03 -11.86 6.65
C GLY A 243 -0.47 -11.68 6.44
N ARG A 244 -0.90 -10.64 5.74
CA ARG A 244 -2.32 -10.36 5.49
C ARG A 244 -3.04 -11.44 4.68
N ARG A 245 -2.34 -12.11 3.79
CA ARG A 245 -2.89 -13.28 3.09
C ARG A 245 -2.87 -14.46 4.03
N GLY A 246 -4.06 -15.00 4.34
CA GLY A 246 -4.17 -16.24 5.08
C GLY A 246 -3.26 -17.29 4.44
N ASP A 247 -2.25 -17.75 5.16
CA ASP A 247 -1.43 -18.87 4.74
C ASP A 247 -2.36 -20.08 4.57
N PRO A 248 -2.56 -20.60 3.35
CA PRO A 248 -3.42 -21.77 3.15
C PRO A 248 -2.95 -22.99 3.95
N ARG A 249 -1.75 -22.93 4.57
CA ARG A 249 -1.22 -23.94 5.48
C ARG A 249 -1.80 -23.89 6.89
N ILE A 250 -2.40 -22.75 7.30
CA ILE A 250 -3.02 -22.60 8.63
C ILE A 250 -4.47 -23.14 8.67
N VAL A 251 -5.13 -23.31 7.52
CA VAL A 251 -6.53 -23.80 7.45
C VAL A 251 -6.64 -25.32 7.52
N ARG A 252 -5.54 -26.08 7.59
CA ARG A 252 -5.57 -27.57 7.56
C ARG A 252 -5.42 -28.26 8.92
N ASN A 253 -5.70 -27.61 10.02
CA ASN A 253 -5.67 -28.28 11.33
C ASN A 253 -6.96 -28.06 12.15
N GLN A 254 -8.12 -28.18 11.50
CA GLN A 254 -9.38 -28.43 12.20
C GLN A 254 -10.06 -29.64 11.52
N GLY A 255 -9.75 -30.82 12.02
CA GLY A 255 -10.39 -32.06 11.61
C GLY A 255 -9.63 -33.28 12.09
N ASP A 256 -9.76 -33.58 13.34
CA ASP A 256 -9.98 -34.90 13.90
C ASP A 256 -10.71 -34.74 15.25
#